data_7dd6c31728409b0fdccd9ce56a2e058e
#
_entry.id   7dd6c31728409b0fdccd9ce56a2e058e
#
_cell.length_a   1.000
_cell.length_b   1.000
_cell.length_c   1.000
_cell.angle_alpha   90.00
_cell.angle_beta   90.00
_cell.angle_gamma   90.00
#
_symmetry.space_group_name_H-M   'P 1'
#
loop_
_entity.id
_entity.type
_entity.pdbx_description
1 polymer ?
#
loop_
_entity_poly.entity_id
_entity_poly.type
_entity_poly.pdbx_seq_one_letter_code
_entity_poly.pdbx_strand_id
1 'polypeptide(L)'
;MSYKDLVIVNNEKIFKEEDNFYCDNLDLKILPEELNSYYKVHYLVRKAKKRGGQKLNFNNIKISNNIFNLIYFVFKSLRIRHARFLLISITPFTFLTYIILFLFRKKTFIYLFSDGHEEYKHILGPWFVWIYHLMYLIVTWGSEVIVCHERLFDKKKSHLVYISRLDDLWLKNQKKAKLDKIKLLYVGRMSSEKGIFDFLKMFDQLKFEALFSIVGNSENEKILNKNVKLLGYIADTKSLINVYDEHNIMILPSYTEATPYVVDESLSRKRPVIIFEEISYIVRNKIGIFVSKRDIHSLSKTIKYVMDNYIEIQKNMEKNILPTKKDMIKQISDIIEIQTAKK
;
A
#
# COMPACT_ATOMS: atom_id res chain seq x y z
N MET A 1 13.26 -28.30 8.56
CA MET A 1 13.92 -27.45 7.55
C MET A 1 14.52 -26.25 8.27
N SER A 2 15.83 -25.97 8.12
CA SER A 2 16.40 -24.76 8.72
C SER A 2 15.97 -23.56 7.90
N TYR A 3 15.26 -22.62 8.52
CA TYR A 3 14.88 -21.37 7.88
C TYR A 3 16.16 -20.60 7.47
N LYS A 4 16.18 -20.10 6.24
CA LYS A 4 17.24 -19.23 5.76
C LYS A 4 17.09 -17.85 6.41
N ASP A 5 18.19 -17.20 6.76
CA ASP A 5 18.16 -15.88 7.40
C ASP A 5 17.94 -14.77 6.36
N LEU A 6 16.99 -13.84 6.67
CA LEU A 6 16.72 -12.65 5.88
C LEU A 6 16.85 -11.41 6.77
N VAL A 7 17.79 -10.55 6.44
CA VAL A 7 17.97 -9.25 7.13
C VAL A 7 17.20 -8.20 6.34
N ILE A 8 16.17 -7.65 6.94
CA ILE A 8 15.36 -6.57 6.36
C ILE A 8 15.80 -5.26 7.03
N VAL A 9 16.15 -4.27 6.23
CA VAL A 9 16.55 -2.93 6.70
C VAL A 9 15.58 -1.89 6.19
N ASN A 10 15.00 -1.12 7.12
CA ASN A 10 13.99 -0.11 6.80
C ASN A 10 14.23 1.18 7.60
N ASN A 11 14.03 2.32 6.96
CA ASN A 11 14.13 3.64 7.60
C ASN A 11 12.94 3.96 8.53
N GLU A 12 11.95 3.08 8.59
CA GLU A 12 10.77 3.28 9.44
C GLU A 12 11.08 3.27 10.93
N LYS A 13 10.17 3.87 11.67
CA LYS A 13 10.31 4.06 13.10
C LYS A 13 9.41 3.08 13.85
N ILE A 14 10.01 2.32 14.77
CA ILE A 14 9.30 1.39 15.64
C ILE A 14 9.45 1.83 17.08
N PHE A 15 8.33 1.83 17.79
CA PHE A 15 8.27 2.06 19.23
C PHE A 15 8.35 0.72 19.97
N LYS A 16 9.21 0.64 20.98
CA LYS A 16 9.30 -0.52 21.86
C LYS A 16 8.72 -0.16 23.23
N GLU A 17 7.78 -0.98 23.69
CA GLU A 17 7.18 -0.91 25.03
C GLU A 17 7.26 -2.30 25.64
N GLU A 18 8.07 -2.44 26.68
CA GLU A 18 8.42 -3.72 27.26
C GLU A 18 8.95 -4.69 26.19
N ASP A 19 8.27 -5.82 25.96
CA ASP A 19 8.59 -6.82 24.92
C ASP A 19 7.76 -6.67 23.65
N ASN A 20 6.93 -5.63 23.55
CA ASN A 20 6.08 -5.37 22.40
C ASN A 20 6.66 -4.29 21.49
N PHE A 21 6.40 -4.42 20.20
CA PHE A 21 6.83 -3.48 19.18
C PHE A 21 5.62 -2.91 18.44
N TYR A 22 5.66 -1.60 18.14
CA TYR A 22 4.55 -0.88 17.51
C TYR A 22 5.04 0.01 16.38
N CYS A 23 4.30 0.04 15.26
CA CYS A 23 4.53 0.93 14.13
C CYS A 23 3.23 1.63 13.71
N ASP A 24 3.34 2.66 12.87
CA ASP A 24 2.17 3.37 12.35
C ASP A 24 1.72 2.83 10.98
N ASN A 25 2.64 2.29 10.19
CA ASN A 25 2.36 1.88 8.83
C ASN A 25 2.09 0.38 8.75
N LEU A 26 0.88 0.03 8.29
CA LEU A 26 0.44 -1.37 8.15
C LEU A 26 1.29 -2.17 7.15
N ASP A 27 1.76 -1.56 6.06
CA ASP A 27 2.57 -2.25 5.05
C ASP A 27 3.93 -2.65 5.62
N LEU A 28 4.46 -1.83 6.51
CA LEU A 28 5.72 -2.08 7.21
C LEU A 28 5.60 -3.14 8.29
N LYS A 29 4.38 -3.42 8.74
CA LYS A 29 4.04 -4.55 9.58
C LYS A 29 3.92 -5.82 8.74
N ILE A 30 3.08 -5.79 7.69
CA ILE A 30 2.73 -6.97 6.89
C ILE A 30 3.98 -7.61 6.26
N LEU A 31 4.84 -6.82 5.62
CA LEU A 31 5.97 -7.36 4.87
C LEU A 31 6.94 -8.21 5.73
N PRO A 32 7.50 -7.72 6.85
CA PRO A 32 8.39 -8.52 7.68
C PRO A 32 7.67 -9.66 8.41
N GLU A 33 6.43 -9.49 8.84
CA GLU A 33 5.66 -10.54 9.51
C GLU A 33 5.38 -11.73 8.58
N GLU A 34 4.91 -11.45 7.39
CA GLU A 34 4.59 -12.51 6.43
C GLU A 34 5.86 -13.18 5.88
N LEU A 35 6.95 -12.41 5.63
CA LEU A 35 8.23 -12.99 5.25
C LEU A 35 8.83 -13.86 6.36
N ASN A 36 8.47 -13.65 7.61
CA ASN A 36 8.92 -14.48 8.73
C ASN A 36 8.35 -15.92 8.68
N SER A 37 7.33 -16.17 7.84
CA SER A 37 6.85 -17.54 7.56
C SER A 37 7.74 -18.30 6.56
N TYR A 38 8.58 -17.60 5.77
CA TYR A 38 9.50 -18.18 4.78
C TYR A 38 10.96 -18.14 5.24
N TYR A 39 11.31 -17.16 6.10
CA TYR A 39 12.67 -16.88 6.54
C TYR A 39 12.72 -16.65 8.04
N LYS A 40 13.90 -16.81 8.62
CA LYS A 40 14.20 -16.22 9.93
C LYS A 40 14.51 -14.75 9.72
N VAL A 41 13.51 -13.89 9.93
CA VAL A 41 13.65 -12.46 9.69
C VAL A 41 14.40 -11.76 10.83
N HIS A 42 15.38 -10.93 10.47
CA HIS A 42 16.08 -9.97 11.33
C HIS A 42 15.74 -8.56 10.85
N TYR A 43 14.94 -7.82 11.61
CA TYR A 43 14.43 -6.53 11.18
C TYR A 43 15.19 -5.37 11.83
N LEU A 44 15.91 -4.59 11.02
CA LEU A 44 16.69 -3.42 11.43
C LEU A 44 15.91 -2.15 11.10
N VAL A 45 15.58 -1.35 12.11
CA VAL A 45 14.69 -0.19 12.02
C VAL A 45 15.16 0.96 12.91
N ARG A 46 14.50 2.10 12.83
CA ARG A 46 14.75 3.27 13.67
C ARG A 46 13.84 3.31 14.88
N LYS A 47 14.27 4.04 15.92
CA LYS A 47 13.47 4.30 17.13
C LYS A 47 12.38 5.34 16.86
N ALA A 48 11.12 5.01 17.18
CA ALA A 48 10.03 5.97 17.26
C ALA A 48 10.05 6.73 18.59
N LYS A 49 9.54 7.97 18.56
CA LYS A 49 9.33 8.80 19.76
C LYS A 49 7.98 8.52 20.45
N LYS A 50 6.98 8.10 19.66
CA LYS A 50 5.61 7.83 20.12
C LYS A 50 5.20 6.43 19.71
N ARG A 51 4.27 5.84 20.48
CA ARG A 51 3.70 4.54 20.18
C ARG A 51 2.82 4.63 18.93
N GLY A 52 3.05 3.72 17.98
CA GLY A 52 2.19 3.55 16.80
C GLY A 52 0.95 2.71 17.08
N GLY A 53 0.00 2.76 16.15
CA GLY A 53 -1.29 2.07 16.28
C GLY A 53 -1.25 0.56 16.00
N GLN A 54 -0.18 0.06 15.37
CA GLN A 54 -0.08 -1.33 14.89
C GLN A 54 0.95 -2.11 15.71
N LYS A 55 0.52 -3.16 16.41
CA LYS A 55 1.43 -4.09 17.13
C LYS A 55 2.05 -5.07 16.13
N LEU A 56 3.38 -5.25 16.18
CA LEU A 56 4.10 -6.29 15.44
C LEU A 56 4.06 -7.63 16.19
N ASN A 57 3.91 -8.73 15.45
CA ASN A 57 3.74 -10.08 15.98
C ASN A 57 5.01 -10.93 15.90
N PHE A 58 6.19 -10.30 15.83
CA PHE A 58 7.48 -11.00 15.90
C PHE A 58 8.50 -10.17 16.67
N ASN A 59 9.54 -10.82 17.22
CA ASN A 59 10.40 -10.20 18.24
C ASN A 59 11.85 -9.97 17.77
N ASN A 60 12.25 -10.48 16.62
CA ASN A 60 13.64 -10.31 16.14
C ASN A 60 13.86 -8.95 15.47
N ILE A 61 13.60 -7.90 16.24
CA ILE A 61 13.66 -6.50 15.81
C ILE A 61 14.81 -5.80 16.54
N LYS A 62 15.68 -5.12 15.78
CA LYS A 62 16.77 -4.30 16.28
C LYS A 62 16.49 -2.83 15.96
N ILE A 63 16.32 -2.05 17.01
CA ILE A 63 15.98 -0.63 16.91
C ILE A 63 17.24 0.20 17.03
N SER A 64 17.53 0.98 15.99
CA SER A 64 18.66 1.91 15.96
C SER A 64 18.23 3.28 16.50
N ASN A 65 18.91 3.74 17.52
CA ASN A 65 18.70 5.08 18.08
C ASN A 65 19.39 6.17 17.24
N ASN A 66 20.49 5.83 16.59
CA ASN A 66 21.32 6.71 15.76
C ASN A 66 22.04 5.92 14.67
N ILE A 67 22.80 6.62 13.84
CA ILE A 67 23.53 6.03 12.71
C ILE A 67 24.60 5.04 13.15
N PHE A 68 25.26 5.26 14.28
CA PHE A 68 26.31 4.36 14.79
C PHE A 68 25.73 3.02 15.24
N ASN A 69 24.55 3.04 15.89
CA ASN A 69 23.85 1.81 16.21
C ASN A 69 23.41 1.04 14.96
N LEU A 70 22.98 1.74 13.90
CA LEU A 70 22.68 1.09 12.61
C LEU A 70 23.91 0.37 12.09
N ILE A 71 25.03 1.09 11.95
CA ILE A 71 26.29 0.55 11.45
C ILE A 71 26.69 -0.69 12.27
N TYR A 72 26.64 -0.61 13.58
CA TYR A 72 26.90 -1.75 14.46
C TYR A 72 26.00 -2.96 14.16
N PHE A 73 24.68 -2.76 14.03
CA PHE A 73 23.77 -3.84 13.73
C PHE A 73 23.97 -4.42 12.32
N VAL A 74 24.29 -3.58 11.34
CA VAL A 74 24.62 -4.03 9.98
C VAL A 74 25.89 -4.90 10.01
N PHE A 75 26.99 -4.46 10.67
CA PHE A 75 28.20 -5.27 10.82
C PHE A 75 27.94 -6.58 11.56
N LYS A 76 27.11 -6.56 12.61
CA LYS A 76 26.71 -7.78 13.31
C LYS A 76 25.95 -8.74 12.39
N SER A 77 25.09 -8.21 11.50
CA SER A 77 24.34 -9.03 10.55
C SER A 77 25.21 -9.66 9.45
N LEU A 78 26.35 -9.04 9.09
CA LEU A 78 27.31 -9.62 8.15
C LEU A 78 27.87 -10.97 8.60
N ARG A 79 27.90 -11.22 9.91
CA ARG A 79 28.37 -12.50 10.51
C ARG A 79 27.34 -13.62 10.38
N ILE A 80 26.09 -13.31 10.03
CA ILE A 80 25.07 -14.33 9.81
C ILE A 80 25.39 -15.06 8.52
N ARG A 81 25.69 -16.35 8.63
CA ARG A 81 26.11 -17.18 7.49
C ARG A 81 24.97 -17.29 6.48
N HIS A 82 25.25 -17.01 5.21
CA HIS A 82 24.29 -17.08 4.10
C HIS A 82 23.05 -16.17 4.25
N ALA A 83 23.11 -15.12 5.09
CA ALA A 83 22.04 -14.15 5.19
C ALA A 83 21.83 -13.42 3.87
N ARG A 84 20.57 -13.19 3.53
CA ARG A 84 20.12 -12.32 2.44
C ARG A 84 19.73 -10.98 2.99
N PHE A 85 19.87 -9.93 2.20
CA PHE A 85 19.61 -8.57 2.62
C PHE A 85 18.56 -7.91 1.74
N LEU A 86 17.43 -7.50 2.35
CA LEU A 86 16.34 -6.77 1.72
C LEU A 86 16.29 -5.37 2.30
N LEU A 87 16.54 -4.37 1.47
CA LEU A 87 16.44 -2.97 1.83
C LEU A 87 15.07 -2.45 1.38
N ILE A 88 14.35 -1.74 2.24
CA ILE A 88 13.05 -1.17 1.92
C ILE A 88 13.22 0.32 1.66
N SER A 89 12.91 0.75 0.45
CA SER A 89 13.07 2.10 -0.09
C SER A 89 14.51 2.61 -0.06
N ILE A 90 14.80 3.64 -0.84
CA ILE A 90 16.10 4.31 -0.86
C ILE A 90 15.99 5.57 -0.01
N THR A 91 16.70 5.57 1.10
CA THR A 91 16.82 6.67 2.05
C THR A 91 18.28 6.79 2.47
N PRO A 92 18.74 7.88 3.08
CA PRO A 92 20.12 7.94 3.58
C PRO A 92 20.48 6.80 4.52
N PHE A 93 19.49 6.29 5.29
CA PHE A 93 19.65 5.18 6.22
C PHE A 93 19.89 3.84 5.51
N THR A 94 19.07 3.52 4.51
CA THR A 94 19.20 2.28 3.71
C THR A 94 20.36 2.38 2.70
N PHE A 95 20.63 3.58 2.18
CA PHE A 95 21.79 3.82 1.32
C PHE A 95 23.13 3.56 2.01
N LEU A 96 23.31 4.06 3.24
CA LEU A 96 24.51 3.75 4.02
C LEU A 96 24.66 2.25 4.28
N THR A 97 23.54 1.59 4.59
CA THR A 97 23.53 0.12 4.73
C THR A 97 23.97 -0.55 3.44
N TYR A 98 23.42 -0.11 2.29
CA TYR A 98 23.80 -0.65 0.99
C TYR A 98 25.31 -0.53 0.73
N ILE A 99 25.91 0.64 0.99
CA ILE A 99 27.37 0.84 0.80
C ILE A 99 28.17 -0.18 1.61
N ILE A 100 27.80 -0.41 2.87
CA ILE A 100 28.47 -1.42 3.71
C ILE A 100 28.31 -2.82 3.08
N LEU A 101 27.09 -3.20 2.72
CA LEU A 101 26.81 -4.51 2.11
C LEU A 101 27.57 -4.70 0.80
N PHE A 102 27.65 -3.67 -0.04
CA PHE A 102 28.38 -3.68 -1.31
C PHE A 102 29.88 -3.90 -1.09
N LEU A 103 30.51 -3.17 -0.16
CA LEU A 103 31.93 -3.34 0.20
C LEU A 103 32.24 -4.77 0.69
N PHE A 104 31.29 -5.39 1.41
CA PHE A 104 31.41 -6.78 1.86
C PHE A 104 30.87 -7.81 0.85
N ARG A 105 30.62 -7.40 -0.39
CA ARG A 105 30.14 -8.25 -1.51
C ARG A 105 28.90 -9.09 -1.13
N LYS A 106 28.00 -8.52 -0.33
CA LYS A 106 26.74 -9.17 0.02
C LYS A 106 25.69 -8.92 -1.06
N LYS A 107 24.99 -10.00 -1.48
CA LYS A 107 23.87 -9.87 -2.41
C LYS A 107 22.73 -9.11 -1.75
N THR A 108 22.31 -8.02 -2.37
CA THR A 108 21.33 -7.08 -1.83
C THR A 108 20.12 -7.02 -2.76
N PHE A 109 18.94 -7.06 -2.16
CA PHE A 109 17.66 -6.79 -2.79
C PHE A 109 17.18 -5.43 -2.32
N ILE A 110 16.64 -4.62 -3.23
CA ILE A 110 16.00 -3.34 -2.90
C ILE A 110 14.52 -3.39 -3.29
N TYR A 111 13.64 -3.15 -2.33
CA TYR A 111 12.20 -3.07 -2.56
C TYR A 111 11.76 -1.62 -2.60
N LEU A 112 11.39 -1.14 -3.78
CA LEU A 112 10.90 0.21 -4.02
C LEU A 112 9.38 0.23 -3.92
N PHE A 113 8.92 0.71 -2.77
CA PHE A 113 7.51 0.77 -2.43
C PHE A 113 6.79 1.97 -3.03
N SER A 114 7.52 3.07 -3.26
CA SER A 114 7.03 4.35 -3.78
C SER A 114 8.03 5.00 -4.72
N ASP A 115 7.60 6.02 -5.44
CA ASP A 115 8.48 6.86 -6.24
C ASP A 115 9.22 7.87 -5.37
N GLY A 116 10.44 7.52 -5.00
CA GLY A 116 11.26 8.37 -4.15
C GLY A 116 11.69 9.69 -4.80
N HIS A 117 11.70 9.81 -6.15
CA HIS A 117 11.97 11.09 -6.81
C HIS A 117 10.85 12.08 -6.52
N GLU A 118 9.60 11.64 -6.64
CA GLU A 118 8.44 12.47 -6.29
C GLU A 118 8.36 12.74 -4.78
N GLU A 119 8.67 11.75 -3.93
CA GLU A 119 8.70 11.97 -2.48
C GLU A 119 9.72 13.03 -2.07
N TYR A 120 10.96 12.94 -2.57
CA TYR A 120 12.01 13.92 -2.25
C TYR A 120 11.66 15.31 -2.76
N LYS A 121 11.06 15.40 -3.94
CA LYS A 121 10.58 16.66 -4.51
C LYS A 121 9.53 17.34 -3.62
N HIS A 122 8.57 16.56 -3.12
CA HIS A 122 7.48 17.09 -2.30
C HIS A 122 7.87 17.36 -0.84
N ILE A 123 8.73 16.52 -0.25
CA ILE A 123 9.08 16.62 1.18
C ILE A 123 10.25 17.58 1.41
N LEU A 124 11.28 17.52 0.57
CA LEU A 124 12.53 18.25 0.75
C LEU A 124 12.73 19.38 -0.29
N GLY A 125 11.96 19.37 -1.35
CA GLY A 125 12.04 20.34 -2.44
C GLY A 125 12.85 19.83 -3.65
N PRO A 126 12.71 20.51 -4.83
CA PRO A 126 13.28 20.06 -6.10
C PRO A 126 14.80 19.87 -6.08
N TRP A 127 15.50 20.68 -5.28
CA TRP A 127 16.95 20.62 -5.15
C TRP A 127 17.49 19.32 -4.54
N PHE A 128 16.66 18.58 -3.79
CA PHE A 128 17.08 17.32 -3.17
C PHE A 128 16.85 16.11 -4.07
N VAL A 129 16.16 16.26 -5.19
CA VAL A 129 15.87 15.16 -6.13
C VAL A 129 17.16 14.59 -6.74
N TRP A 130 18.18 15.43 -7.01
CA TRP A 130 19.45 14.95 -7.55
C TRP A 130 20.21 14.07 -6.56
N ILE A 131 20.14 14.36 -5.24
CA ILE A 131 20.74 13.51 -4.20
C ILE A 131 20.07 12.15 -4.20
N TYR A 132 18.72 12.13 -4.25
CA TYR A 132 17.99 10.87 -4.36
C TYR A 132 18.35 10.12 -5.63
N HIS A 133 18.45 10.82 -6.76
CA HIS A 133 18.80 10.22 -8.05
C HIS A 133 20.18 9.57 -8.02
N LEU A 134 21.16 10.21 -7.41
CA LEU A 134 22.50 9.63 -7.23
C LEU A 134 22.45 8.35 -6.37
N MET A 135 21.77 8.40 -5.22
CA MET A 135 21.58 7.21 -4.39
C MET A 135 20.86 6.10 -5.16
N TYR A 136 19.83 6.45 -5.94
CA TYR A 136 19.06 5.51 -6.76
C TYR A 136 19.95 4.81 -7.78
N LEU A 137 20.76 5.55 -8.55
CA LEU A 137 21.66 4.97 -9.55
C LEU A 137 22.67 4.01 -8.90
N ILE A 138 23.29 4.40 -7.80
CA ILE A 138 24.28 3.59 -7.09
C ILE A 138 23.65 2.29 -6.55
N VAL A 139 22.48 2.39 -5.90
CA VAL A 139 21.82 1.24 -5.28
C VAL A 139 21.28 0.28 -6.35
N THR A 140 20.63 0.80 -7.38
CA THR A 140 20.00 -0.04 -8.42
C THR A 140 21.03 -0.69 -9.36
N TRP A 141 22.23 -0.10 -9.49
CA TRP A 141 23.31 -0.71 -10.27
C TRP A 141 23.83 -2.02 -9.66
N GLY A 142 23.89 -2.12 -8.34
CA GLY A 142 24.47 -3.28 -7.66
C GLY A 142 23.48 -4.12 -6.84
N SER A 143 22.18 -3.90 -6.97
CA SER A 143 21.14 -4.66 -6.28
C SER A 143 20.17 -5.31 -7.26
N GLU A 144 19.51 -6.38 -6.81
CA GLU A 144 18.30 -6.87 -7.46
C GLU A 144 17.13 -5.97 -7.05
N VAL A 145 16.48 -5.34 -8.03
CA VAL A 145 15.44 -4.34 -7.78
C VAL A 145 14.06 -4.98 -7.85
N ILE A 146 13.28 -4.82 -6.79
CA ILE A 146 11.86 -5.22 -6.72
C ILE A 146 11.03 -3.95 -6.67
N VAL A 147 10.07 -3.80 -7.57
CA VAL A 147 9.18 -2.63 -7.64
C VAL A 147 7.73 -3.07 -7.51
N CYS A 148 6.92 -2.25 -6.87
CA CYS A 148 5.48 -2.48 -6.77
C CYS A 148 4.66 -1.59 -7.72
N HIS A 149 5.34 -0.76 -8.51
CA HIS A 149 4.69 0.23 -9.35
C HIS A 149 5.20 0.14 -10.79
N GLU A 150 4.27 0.08 -11.75
CA GLU A 150 4.62 -0.06 -13.18
C GLU A 150 5.46 1.09 -13.72
N ARG A 151 5.29 2.32 -13.19
CA ARG A 151 6.12 3.48 -13.57
C ARG A 151 7.60 3.31 -13.21
N LEU A 152 7.90 2.50 -12.19
CA LEU A 152 9.26 2.20 -11.75
C LEU A 152 9.80 0.93 -12.38
N PHE A 153 8.96 0.21 -13.15
CA PHE A 153 9.32 -1.08 -13.71
C PHE A 153 10.18 -0.95 -14.96
N ASP A 154 11.39 -1.48 -14.88
CA ASP A 154 12.25 -1.74 -16.03
C ASP A 154 12.42 -3.25 -16.18
N LYS A 155 11.84 -3.82 -17.24
CA LYS A 155 11.84 -5.27 -17.51
C LYS A 155 13.24 -5.91 -17.52
N LYS A 156 14.28 -5.13 -17.84
CA LYS A 156 15.67 -5.62 -17.87
C LYS A 156 16.36 -5.53 -16.50
N LYS A 157 15.90 -4.66 -15.62
CA LYS A 157 16.61 -4.29 -14.38
C LYS A 157 15.81 -4.51 -13.11
N SER A 158 14.50 -4.78 -13.20
CA SER A 158 13.67 -4.90 -12.01
C SER A 158 12.62 -6.00 -12.13
N HIS A 159 12.10 -6.41 -10.98
CA HIS A 159 11.03 -7.38 -10.82
C HIS A 159 9.77 -6.67 -10.34
N LEU A 160 8.68 -6.76 -11.09
CA LEU A 160 7.39 -6.19 -10.70
C LEU A 160 6.67 -7.17 -9.76
N VAL A 161 6.27 -6.67 -8.60
CA VAL A 161 5.45 -7.39 -7.62
C VAL A 161 4.17 -6.59 -7.37
N TYR A 162 3.03 -7.23 -7.49
CA TYR A 162 1.76 -6.56 -7.22
C TYR A 162 1.48 -6.57 -5.72
N ILE A 163 1.44 -5.36 -5.13
CA ILE A 163 1.13 -5.20 -3.72
C ILE A 163 -0.34 -5.48 -3.45
N SER A 164 -0.61 -6.17 -2.34
CA SER A 164 -1.96 -6.45 -1.90
C SER A 164 -2.05 -6.58 -0.39
N ARG A 165 -3.20 -6.19 0.16
CA ARG A 165 -3.59 -6.42 1.56
C ARG A 165 -4.71 -7.46 1.68
N LEU A 166 -5.18 -7.97 0.55
CA LEU A 166 -6.27 -8.95 0.53
C LEU A 166 -5.82 -10.27 1.15
N ASP A 167 -6.69 -10.83 1.96
CA ASP A 167 -6.57 -12.17 2.51
C ASP A 167 -7.90 -12.94 2.36
N ASP A 168 -7.96 -14.12 2.94
CA ASP A 168 -9.16 -14.97 2.88
C ASP A 168 -10.42 -14.30 3.44
N LEU A 169 -10.29 -13.35 4.38
CA LEU A 169 -11.45 -12.64 4.92
C LEU A 169 -12.11 -11.75 3.87
N TRP A 170 -11.30 -11.12 3.01
CA TRP A 170 -11.79 -10.28 1.92
C TRP A 170 -12.45 -11.07 0.80
N LEU A 171 -11.95 -12.27 0.52
CA LEU A 171 -12.37 -13.07 -0.64
C LEU A 171 -13.55 -14.00 -0.34
N LYS A 172 -13.75 -14.37 0.94
CA LYS A 172 -14.82 -15.29 1.36
C LYS A 172 -16.06 -14.54 1.83
N ASN A 173 -17.19 -15.26 1.87
CA ASN A 173 -18.47 -14.79 2.42
C ASN A 173 -18.92 -13.44 1.85
N GLN A 174 -18.80 -13.26 0.53
CA GLN A 174 -19.24 -12.06 -0.16
C GLN A 174 -20.76 -11.93 -0.05
N LYS A 175 -21.25 -10.78 0.44
CA LYS A 175 -22.67 -10.50 0.55
C LYS A 175 -23.20 -9.88 -0.76
N LYS A 176 -24.40 -10.26 -1.16
CA LYS A 176 -25.11 -9.60 -2.27
C LYS A 176 -25.34 -8.12 -1.92
N ALA A 177 -25.13 -7.23 -2.89
CA ALA A 177 -25.42 -5.83 -2.72
C ALA A 177 -26.93 -5.60 -2.62
N LYS A 178 -27.33 -4.70 -1.72
CA LYS A 178 -28.71 -4.19 -1.67
C LYS A 178 -28.82 -3.01 -2.64
N LEU A 179 -29.75 -3.08 -3.58
CA LEU A 179 -29.92 -2.10 -4.65
C LEU A 179 -31.18 -1.22 -4.46
N ASP A 180 -31.77 -1.26 -3.28
CA ASP A 180 -32.91 -0.44 -2.89
C ASP A 180 -32.62 1.06 -2.89
N LYS A 181 -31.37 1.42 -2.59
CA LYS A 181 -30.87 2.80 -2.56
C LYS A 181 -29.46 2.86 -3.09
N ILE A 182 -29.08 4.02 -3.65
CA ILE A 182 -27.71 4.31 -4.03
C ILE A 182 -26.91 4.61 -2.76
N LYS A 183 -25.95 3.75 -2.43
CA LYS A 183 -25.08 3.88 -1.26
C LYS A 183 -23.64 3.95 -1.71
N LEU A 184 -23.10 5.15 -1.71
CA LEU A 184 -21.72 5.43 -2.07
C LEU A 184 -20.79 5.29 -0.87
N LEU A 185 -19.60 4.78 -1.07
CA LEU A 185 -18.56 4.62 -0.05
C LEU A 185 -17.26 5.30 -0.49
N TYR A 186 -16.64 6.02 0.40
CA TYR A 186 -15.26 6.45 0.31
C TYR A 186 -14.45 5.87 1.47
N VAL A 187 -13.27 5.34 1.18
CA VAL A 187 -12.33 4.85 2.19
C VAL A 187 -10.97 5.49 1.94
N GLY A 188 -10.51 6.32 2.88
CA GLY A 188 -9.23 7.01 2.76
C GLY A 188 -9.11 8.22 3.67
N ARG A 189 -7.94 8.85 3.64
CA ARG A 189 -7.71 10.12 4.35
C ARG A 189 -8.54 11.23 3.72
N MET A 190 -9.10 12.09 4.52
CA MET A 190 -9.77 13.30 4.03
C MET A 190 -8.75 14.41 3.84
N SER A 191 -8.16 14.48 2.65
CA SER A 191 -7.14 15.46 2.28
C SER A 191 -7.36 15.94 0.84
N SER A 192 -6.81 17.10 0.51
CA SER A 192 -7.06 17.76 -0.77
C SER A 192 -6.61 16.91 -1.97
N GLU A 193 -5.46 16.24 -1.87
CA GLU A 193 -4.96 15.36 -2.94
C GLU A 193 -5.85 14.13 -3.17
N LYS A 194 -6.67 13.76 -2.17
CA LYS A 194 -7.68 12.69 -2.30
C LYS A 194 -8.99 13.17 -2.92
N GLY A 195 -9.11 14.45 -3.22
CA GLY A 195 -10.25 15.04 -3.95
C GLY A 195 -11.62 14.89 -3.28
N ILE A 196 -11.65 14.47 -2.01
CA ILE A 196 -12.90 14.17 -1.29
C ILE A 196 -13.75 15.43 -1.11
N PHE A 197 -13.12 16.58 -0.90
CA PHE A 197 -13.83 17.85 -0.70
C PHE A 197 -14.53 18.32 -1.97
N ASP A 198 -13.90 18.15 -3.13
CA ASP A 198 -14.52 18.50 -4.41
C ASP A 198 -15.60 17.48 -4.79
N PHE A 199 -15.42 16.21 -4.40
CA PHE A 199 -16.48 15.21 -4.55
C PHE A 199 -17.71 15.56 -3.69
N LEU A 200 -17.53 16.01 -2.44
CA LEU A 200 -18.65 16.45 -1.59
C LEU A 200 -19.46 17.57 -2.24
N LYS A 201 -18.80 18.57 -2.86
CA LYS A 201 -19.49 19.64 -3.61
C LYS A 201 -20.31 19.10 -4.79
N MET A 202 -19.77 18.08 -5.49
CA MET A 202 -20.52 17.43 -6.57
C MET A 202 -21.66 16.56 -6.03
N PHE A 203 -21.45 15.86 -4.92
CA PHE A 203 -22.46 15.04 -4.27
C PHE A 203 -23.71 15.87 -3.89
N ASP A 204 -23.50 17.08 -3.37
CA ASP A 204 -24.58 18.02 -3.04
C ASP A 204 -25.43 18.45 -4.25
N GLN A 205 -24.91 18.31 -5.47
CA GLN A 205 -25.58 18.68 -6.73
C GLN A 205 -26.30 17.49 -7.40
N LEU A 206 -26.22 16.27 -6.84
CA LEU A 206 -26.91 15.10 -7.38
C LEU A 206 -28.44 15.32 -7.35
N LYS A 207 -29.08 15.04 -8.49
CA LYS A 207 -30.55 15.21 -8.66
C LYS A 207 -31.36 13.95 -8.29
N PHE A 208 -30.71 12.95 -7.68
CA PHE A 208 -31.34 11.72 -7.20
C PHE A 208 -30.88 11.42 -5.77
N GLU A 209 -31.70 10.66 -5.06
CA GLU A 209 -31.37 10.28 -3.69
C GLU A 209 -30.18 9.29 -3.66
N ALA A 210 -29.16 9.65 -2.91
CA ALA A 210 -28.01 8.81 -2.63
C ALA A 210 -27.54 9.02 -1.19
N LEU A 211 -27.03 7.98 -0.57
CA LEU A 211 -26.34 8.04 0.72
C LEU A 211 -24.84 7.95 0.47
N PHE A 212 -24.06 8.68 1.22
CA PHE A 212 -22.59 8.66 1.10
C PHE A 212 -21.94 8.44 2.46
N SER A 213 -21.13 7.41 2.58
CA SER A 213 -20.38 7.13 3.81
C SER A 213 -18.89 7.32 3.57
N ILE A 214 -18.23 7.91 4.56
CA ILE A 214 -16.80 8.23 4.54
C ILE A 214 -16.14 7.47 5.69
N VAL A 215 -15.18 6.58 5.35
CA VAL A 215 -14.29 5.92 6.29
C VAL A 215 -12.93 6.60 6.23
N GLY A 216 -12.49 7.17 7.34
CA GLY A 216 -11.21 7.85 7.46
C GLY A 216 -11.24 8.93 8.53
N ASN A 217 -10.08 9.48 8.84
CA ASN A 217 -9.99 10.59 9.77
C ASN A 217 -10.25 11.90 9.04
N SER A 218 -11.06 12.76 9.66
CA SER A 218 -11.26 14.15 9.28
C SER A 218 -10.62 15.04 10.37
N GLU A 219 -9.73 15.90 9.97
CA GLU A 219 -9.29 17.00 10.83
C GLU A 219 -10.26 18.17 10.60
N ASN A 220 -11.27 18.31 11.48
CA ASN A 220 -12.10 19.52 11.65
C ASN A 220 -13.12 19.92 10.57
N GLU A 221 -13.61 19.06 9.68
CA GLU A 221 -14.68 19.49 8.77
C GLU A 221 -16.07 19.12 9.28
N LYS A 222 -16.95 20.13 9.39
CA LYS A 222 -18.38 19.95 9.60
C LYS A 222 -19.04 19.65 8.26
N ILE A 223 -19.46 18.40 8.06
CA ILE A 223 -20.27 18.02 6.90
C ILE A 223 -21.74 18.33 7.25
N LEU A 224 -22.33 19.24 6.49
CA LEU A 224 -23.73 19.70 6.74
C LEU A 224 -24.77 18.86 6.03
N ASN A 225 -24.38 18.07 5.01
CA ASN A 225 -25.33 17.28 4.25
C ASN A 225 -25.79 16.06 5.06
N LYS A 226 -27.10 15.96 5.31
CA LYS A 226 -27.76 14.87 6.08
C LYS A 226 -27.59 13.49 5.44
N ASN A 227 -27.33 13.41 4.15
CA ASN A 227 -27.12 12.16 3.42
C ASN A 227 -25.64 11.70 3.44
N VAL A 228 -24.75 12.47 4.08
CA VAL A 228 -23.33 12.12 4.25
C VAL A 228 -23.08 11.70 5.69
N LYS A 229 -22.48 10.51 5.86
CA LYS A 229 -22.14 9.95 7.17
C LYS A 229 -20.63 9.75 7.30
N LEU A 230 -20.03 10.35 8.33
CA LEU A 230 -18.67 10.08 8.74
C LEU A 230 -18.64 8.85 9.65
N LEU A 231 -17.91 7.80 9.27
CA LEU A 231 -17.77 6.56 10.04
C LEU A 231 -16.48 6.55 10.88
N GLY A 232 -15.61 7.55 10.68
CA GLY A 232 -14.31 7.59 11.34
C GLY A 232 -13.34 6.55 10.80
N TYR A 233 -12.20 6.41 11.45
CA TYR A 233 -11.20 5.40 11.10
C TYR A 233 -11.60 4.02 11.62
N ILE A 234 -11.60 3.02 10.76
CA ILE A 234 -11.94 1.64 11.09
C ILE A 234 -10.67 0.79 10.96
N ALA A 235 -10.12 0.36 12.09
CA ALA A 235 -8.90 -0.46 12.14
C ALA A 235 -9.16 -1.96 11.97
N ASP A 236 -10.34 -2.43 12.39
CA ASP A 236 -10.71 -3.84 12.28
C ASP A 236 -11.15 -4.22 10.88
N THR A 237 -10.46 -5.21 10.31
CA THR A 237 -10.72 -5.68 8.94
C THR A 237 -12.13 -6.20 8.73
N LYS A 238 -12.70 -6.92 9.71
CA LYS A 238 -14.07 -7.46 9.58
C LYS A 238 -15.11 -6.35 9.57
N SER A 239 -14.94 -5.35 10.42
CA SER A 239 -15.78 -4.16 10.46
C SER A 239 -15.69 -3.38 9.14
N LEU A 240 -14.48 -3.23 8.59
CA LEU A 240 -14.29 -2.57 7.29
C LEU A 240 -14.96 -3.35 6.16
N ILE A 241 -14.81 -4.68 6.11
CA ILE A 241 -15.50 -5.56 5.14
C ILE A 241 -17.02 -5.37 5.23
N ASN A 242 -17.59 -5.32 6.44
CA ASN A 242 -19.02 -5.09 6.61
C ASN A 242 -19.45 -3.73 6.02
N VAL A 243 -18.64 -2.69 6.17
CA VAL A 243 -18.91 -1.39 5.55
C VAL A 243 -18.96 -1.50 4.02
N TYR A 244 -17.96 -2.17 3.40
CA TYR A 244 -18.02 -2.41 1.95
C TYR A 244 -19.28 -3.20 1.55
N ASP A 245 -19.67 -4.20 2.33
CA ASP A 245 -20.84 -5.05 2.05
C ASP A 245 -22.18 -4.29 2.17
N GLU A 246 -22.24 -3.26 3.00
CA GLU A 246 -23.43 -2.42 3.19
C GLU A 246 -23.62 -1.36 2.09
N HIS A 247 -22.59 -1.13 1.28
CA HIS A 247 -22.60 -0.15 0.19
C HIS A 247 -22.62 -0.85 -1.16
N ASN A 248 -22.99 -0.11 -2.20
CA ASN A 248 -23.05 -0.67 -3.56
C ASN A 248 -22.01 -0.08 -4.53
N ILE A 249 -21.55 1.14 -4.34
CA ILE A 249 -20.55 1.74 -5.21
C ILE A 249 -19.47 2.39 -4.34
N MET A 250 -18.20 2.11 -4.64
CA MET A 250 -17.07 2.87 -4.08
C MET A 250 -16.71 4.05 -4.99
N ILE A 251 -16.44 5.18 -4.39
CA ILE A 251 -15.93 6.38 -5.07
C ILE A 251 -14.49 6.62 -4.64
N LEU A 252 -13.60 6.77 -5.61
CA LEU A 252 -12.21 7.18 -5.37
C LEU A 252 -11.93 8.47 -6.14
N PRO A 253 -12.14 9.64 -5.51
CA PRO A 253 -12.06 10.92 -6.19
C PRO A 253 -10.66 11.54 -6.22
N SER A 254 -9.63 10.74 -5.98
CA SER A 254 -8.23 11.20 -5.90
C SER A 254 -7.75 11.89 -7.17
N TYR A 255 -6.89 12.88 -7.01
CA TYR A 255 -6.15 13.51 -8.11
C TYR A 255 -4.91 12.72 -8.50
N THR A 256 -4.36 11.97 -7.55
CA THR A 256 -3.20 11.11 -7.78
C THR A 256 -3.26 9.88 -6.90
N GLU A 257 -2.84 8.74 -7.42
CA GLU A 257 -2.69 7.47 -6.71
C GLU A 257 -1.45 6.73 -7.19
N ALA A 258 -0.79 6.03 -6.28
CA ALA A 258 0.24 5.07 -6.66
C ALA A 258 -0.39 3.69 -6.90
N THR A 259 -0.82 3.04 -5.83
CA THR A 259 -1.54 1.75 -5.87
C THR A 259 -2.59 1.76 -4.76
N PRO A 260 -3.83 2.16 -5.07
CA PRO A 260 -4.88 2.29 -4.07
C PRO A 260 -5.43 0.91 -3.67
N TYR A 261 -5.06 0.42 -2.49
CA TYR A 261 -5.57 -0.85 -1.94
C TYR A 261 -7.09 -0.91 -1.87
N VAL A 262 -7.72 0.22 -1.58
CA VAL A 262 -9.18 0.34 -1.44
C VAL A 262 -9.93 -0.07 -2.71
N VAL A 263 -9.30 0.04 -3.89
CA VAL A 263 -9.87 -0.45 -5.14
C VAL A 263 -9.96 -1.98 -5.11
N ASP A 264 -8.87 -2.66 -4.76
CA ASP A 264 -8.87 -4.12 -4.69
C ASP A 264 -9.77 -4.64 -3.56
N GLU A 265 -9.82 -3.92 -2.43
CA GLU A 265 -10.76 -4.19 -1.34
C GLU A 265 -12.22 -4.13 -1.86
N SER A 266 -12.59 -3.07 -2.57
CA SER A 266 -13.93 -2.92 -3.15
C SER A 266 -14.26 -4.01 -4.18
N LEU A 267 -13.33 -4.27 -5.11
CA LEU A 267 -13.51 -5.31 -6.13
C LEU A 267 -13.60 -6.72 -5.51
N SER A 268 -12.84 -6.99 -4.44
CA SER A 268 -12.91 -8.26 -3.72
C SER A 268 -14.28 -8.51 -3.09
N ARG A 269 -15.00 -7.44 -2.73
CA ARG A 269 -16.38 -7.49 -2.23
C ARG A 269 -17.42 -7.36 -3.35
N LYS A 270 -16.99 -7.38 -4.62
CA LYS A 270 -17.85 -7.19 -5.80
C LYS A 270 -18.61 -5.87 -5.74
N ARG A 271 -17.97 -4.80 -5.28
CA ARG A 271 -18.50 -3.45 -5.31
C ARG A 271 -17.78 -2.67 -6.42
N PRO A 272 -18.52 -2.24 -7.46
CA PRO A 272 -17.97 -1.39 -8.52
C PRO A 272 -17.31 -0.13 -7.95
N VAL A 273 -16.29 0.33 -8.63
CA VAL A 273 -15.53 1.53 -8.25
C VAL A 273 -15.69 2.58 -9.33
N ILE A 274 -16.02 3.80 -8.93
CA ILE A 274 -15.99 4.97 -9.82
C ILE A 274 -14.76 5.80 -9.46
N ILE A 275 -13.95 6.10 -10.46
CA ILE A 275 -12.77 6.94 -10.38
C ILE A 275 -12.88 8.09 -11.37
N PHE A 276 -11.97 9.06 -11.27
CA PHE A 276 -11.91 10.17 -12.21
C PHE A 276 -10.76 10.03 -13.21
N GLU A 277 -10.83 10.78 -14.32
CA GLU A 277 -9.86 10.67 -15.44
C GLU A 277 -8.42 10.84 -15.00
N GLU A 278 -8.14 11.65 -13.97
CA GLU A 278 -6.80 11.93 -13.44
C GLU A 278 -6.07 10.67 -12.97
N ILE A 279 -6.81 9.67 -12.52
CA ILE A 279 -6.25 8.39 -12.06
C ILE A 279 -6.69 7.20 -12.93
N SER A 280 -7.14 7.44 -14.16
CA SER A 280 -7.60 6.38 -15.08
C SER A 280 -6.57 5.27 -15.33
N TYR A 281 -5.29 5.57 -15.18
CA TYR A 281 -4.20 4.59 -15.31
C TYR A 281 -4.25 3.44 -14.29
N ILE A 282 -5.02 3.56 -13.19
CA ILE A 282 -5.16 2.47 -12.21
C ILE A 282 -6.14 1.38 -12.64
N VAL A 283 -6.94 1.60 -13.70
CA VAL A 283 -7.92 0.62 -14.21
C VAL A 283 -7.22 -0.69 -14.60
N ARG A 284 -6.12 -0.59 -15.34
CA ARG A 284 -5.37 -1.75 -15.84
C ARG A 284 -6.33 -2.77 -16.49
N ASN A 285 -6.21 -4.06 -16.11
CA ASN A 285 -7.07 -5.14 -16.59
C ASN A 285 -8.21 -5.48 -15.61
N LYS A 286 -8.54 -4.57 -14.67
CA LYS A 286 -9.56 -4.84 -13.65
C LYS A 286 -10.96 -4.48 -14.14
N ILE A 287 -11.88 -5.41 -13.99
CA ILE A 287 -13.29 -5.25 -14.34
C ILE A 287 -14.05 -4.69 -13.13
N GLY A 288 -14.97 -3.76 -13.39
CA GLY A 288 -15.78 -3.10 -12.34
C GLY A 288 -15.21 -1.75 -11.90
N ILE A 289 -14.23 -1.19 -12.64
CA ILE A 289 -13.76 0.18 -12.46
C ILE A 289 -14.32 1.03 -13.60
N PHE A 290 -14.98 2.12 -13.24
CA PHE A 290 -15.61 3.06 -14.18
C PHE A 290 -14.96 4.43 -14.07
N VAL A 291 -14.59 4.99 -15.20
CA VAL A 291 -13.94 6.32 -15.27
C VAL A 291 -15.00 7.37 -15.57
N SER A 292 -15.07 8.41 -14.76
CA SER A 292 -15.93 9.57 -14.96
C SER A 292 -15.09 10.83 -15.16
N LYS A 293 -15.61 11.79 -15.93
CA LYS A 293 -15.10 13.16 -15.86
C LYS A 293 -15.44 13.76 -14.50
N ARG A 294 -14.63 14.72 -14.07
CA ARG A 294 -14.84 15.45 -12.80
C ARG A 294 -15.88 16.57 -12.98
N ASP A 295 -17.06 16.19 -13.43
CA ASP A 295 -18.24 17.04 -13.52
C ASP A 295 -19.50 16.28 -13.10
N ILE A 296 -20.52 17.00 -12.65
CA ILE A 296 -21.73 16.42 -12.09
C ILE A 296 -22.54 15.62 -13.11
N HIS A 297 -22.53 16.04 -14.38
CA HIS A 297 -23.29 15.36 -15.44
C HIS A 297 -22.71 13.98 -15.72
N SER A 298 -21.39 13.91 -15.96
CA SER A 298 -20.65 12.65 -16.19
C SER A 298 -20.74 11.73 -14.98
N LEU A 299 -20.55 12.25 -13.77
CA LEU A 299 -20.66 11.46 -12.53
C LEU A 299 -22.06 10.86 -12.39
N SER A 300 -23.10 11.67 -12.56
CA SER A 300 -24.51 11.21 -12.46
C SER A 300 -24.83 10.12 -13.49
N LYS A 301 -24.35 10.28 -14.72
CA LYS A 301 -24.50 9.29 -15.79
C LYS A 301 -23.79 7.99 -15.43
N THR A 302 -22.56 8.07 -14.92
CA THR A 302 -21.78 6.89 -14.53
C THR A 302 -22.44 6.14 -13.36
N ILE A 303 -22.87 6.85 -12.32
CA ILE A 303 -23.59 6.22 -11.19
C ILE A 303 -24.83 5.49 -11.67
N LYS A 304 -25.68 6.14 -12.49
CA LYS A 304 -26.87 5.51 -13.03
C LYS A 304 -26.56 4.29 -13.86
N TYR A 305 -25.59 4.39 -14.78
CA TYR A 305 -25.15 3.25 -15.59
C TYR A 305 -24.74 2.05 -14.74
N VAL A 306 -23.94 2.29 -13.69
CA VAL A 306 -23.49 1.24 -12.77
C VAL A 306 -24.68 0.60 -12.05
N MET A 307 -25.64 1.39 -11.59
CA MET A 307 -26.83 0.87 -10.90
C MET A 307 -27.75 0.09 -11.82
N ASP A 308 -27.98 0.59 -13.03
CA ASP A 308 -28.86 -0.06 -14.02
C ASP A 308 -28.30 -1.41 -14.51
N ASN A 309 -26.96 -1.54 -14.56
CA ASN A 309 -26.26 -2.75 -15.04
C ASN A 309 -25.59 -3.55 -13.89
N TYR A 310 -25.97 -3.31 -12.65
CA TYR A 310 -25.23 -3.76 -11.47
C TYR A 310 -24.97 -5.27 -11.44
N ILE A 311 -26.00 -6.07 -11.71
CA ILE A 311 -25.93 -7.55 -11.65
C ILE A 311 -24.96 -8.09 -12.72
N GLU A 312 -25.02 -7.54 -13.93
CA GLU A 312 -24.12 -7.94 -15.01
C GLU A 312 -22.67 -7.54 -14.69
N ILE A 313 -22.47 -6.33 -14.17
CA ILE A 313 -21.17 -5.85 -13.72
C ILE A 313 -20.60 -6.79 -12.67
N GLN A 314 -21.38 -7.15 -11.63
CA GLN A 314 -20.91 -8.08 -10.60
C GLN A 314 -20.53 -9.45 -11.17
N LYS A 315 -21.30 -9.99 -12.11
CA LYS A 315 -20.99 -11.26 -12.78
C LYS A 315 -19.68 -11.15 -13.57
N ASN A 316 -19.47 -10.04 -14.25
CA ASN A 316 -18.20 -9.83 -14.98
C ASN A 316 -17.01 -9.64 -14.04
N MET A 317 -17.20 -9.02 -12.87
CA MET A 317 -16.16 -8.87 -11.84
C MET A 317 -15.66 -10.21 -11.27
N GLU A 318 -16.40 -11.30 -11.43
CA GLU A 318 -15.94 -12.65 -11.04
C GLU A 318 -14.70 -13.11 -11.83
N LYS A 319 -14.46 -12.52 -13.00
CA LYS A 319 -13.28 -12.78 -13.82
C LYS A 319 -12.01 -12.08 -13.32
N ASN A 320 -12.13 -11.18 -12.35
CA ASN A 320 -10.97 -10.52 -11.77
C ASN A 320 -10.08 -11.52 -11.04
N ILE A 321 -8.80 -11.50 -11.34
CA ILE A 321 -7.75 -12.16 -10.56
C ILE A 321 -7.13 -11.09 -9.67
N LEU A 322 -7.56 -11.07 -8.41
CA LEU A 322 -7.05 -10.11 -7.42
C LEU A 322 -5.94 -10.79 -6.62
N PRO A 323 -4.71 -10.29 -6.68
CA PRO A 323 -3.61 -10.86 -5.91
C PRO A 323 -3.89 -10.73 -4.41
N THR A 324 -3.49 -11.73 -3.63
CA THR A 324 -3.55 -11.69 -2.18
C THR A 324 -2.21 -11.25 -1.57
N LYS A 325 -2.22 -10.90 -0.27
CA LYS A 325 -0.95 -10.64 0.43
C LYS A 325 -0.03 -11.87 0.42
N LYS A 326 -0.59 -13.10 0.43
CA LYS A 326 0.20 -14.34 0.29
C LYS A 326 0.87 -14.43 -1.07
N ASP A 327 0.16 -14.08 -2.15
CA ASP A 327 0.74 -14.06 -3.50
C ASP A 327 1.86 -13.03 -3.61
N MET A 328 1.67 -11.84 -3.06
CA MET A 328 2.69 -10.80 -3.00
C MET A 328 3.96 -11.31 -2.29
N ILE A 329 3.81 -11.86 -1.10
CA ILE A 329 4.92 -12.35 -0.28
C ILE A 329 5.63 -13.52 -0.97
N LYS A 330 4.87 -14.44 -1.57
CA LYS A 330 5.42 -15.53 -2.36
C LYS A 330 6.24 -15.03 -3.54
N GLN A 331 5.74 -14.05 -4.30
CA GLN A 331 6.48 -13.44 -5.40
C GLN A 331 7.81 -12.83 -4.92
N ILE A 332 7.80 -12.07 -3.81
CA ILE A 332 9.03 -11.52 -3.22
C ILE A 332 9.99 -12.64 -2.81
N SER A 333 9.49 -13.67 -2.14
CA SER A 333 10.30 -14.82 -1.72
C SER A 333 10.91 -15.54 -2.91
N ASP A 334 10.12 -15.83 -3.95
CA ASP A 334 10.59 -16.51 -5.17
C ASP A 334 11.69 -15.70 -5.88
N ILE A 335 11.56 -14.38 -5.97
CA ILE A 335 12.60 -13.49 -6.53
C ILE A 335 13.89 -13.61 -5.71
N ILE A 336 13.80 -13.53 -4.37
CA ILE A 336 14.95 -13.64 -3.47
C ILE A 336 15.64 -15.00 -3.64
N GLU A 337 14.89 -16.11 -3.76
CA GLU A 337 15.44 -17.45 -3.92
C GLU A 337 16.10 -17.63 -5.29
N ILE A 338 15.37 -17.32 -6.38
CA ILE A 338 15.85 -17.51 -7.75
C ILE A 338 17.11 -16.67 -8.00
N GLN A 339 17.10 -15.40 -7.60
CA GLN A 339 18.25 -14.55 -7.82
C GLN A 339 19.43 -14.91 -6.92
N THR A 340 19.21 -15.54 -5.77
CA THR A 340 20.30 -16.05 -4.92
C THR A 340 20.96 -17.30 -5.51
N ALA A 341 20.20 -18.13 -6.23
CA ALA A 341 20.68 -19.36 -6.84
C ALA A 341 21.51 -19.13 -8.13
N LYS A 342 21.40 -17.97 -8.76
CA LYS A 342 22.12 -17.59 -10.00
C LYS A 342 23.59 -17.15 -9.78
N LYS A 343 24.23 -17.62 -8.72
CA LYS A 343 25.66 -17.35 -8.45
C LYS A 343 26.58 -18.33 -9.13
#